data_c165e32e6ca9672d21c13711b7240cc3
#
_entry.id   c165e32e6ca9672d21c13711b7240cc3
#
_cell.length_a   1.000
_cell.length_b   1.000
_cell.length_c   1.000
_cell.angle_alpha   90.00
_cell.angle_beta   90.00
_cell.angle_gamma   90.00
#
_symmetry.space_group_name_H-M   'P 1'
#
loop_
_entity.id
_entity.type
_entity.pdbx_description
1 polymer ?
#
loop_
_entity_poly.entity_id
_entity_poly.type
_entity_poly.pdbx_seq_one_letter_code
_entity_poly.pdbx_strand_id
1 'polypeptide(L)'
;MDNLSLAKKSIFFKKLSPLDFNAILRCLNIRIKAFKSNEIIEYEGNPAKNAYLVLSGNLRTAFFDVNGTAIPIKDYSHDMFFGLEYIDPNISFYQEELYATEDSIVLIADLNKLFTPCENRCPRHQAIIKECIMELARTSNSSKKRISELGQQKTKDKILKYLSNTISFL
;
A
#
# COMPACT_ATOMS: atom_id res chain seq x y z
N MET A 1 -5.88 -4.14 -21.43
CA MET A 1 -6.95 -3.86 -20.44
C MET A 1 -6.78 -2.41 -20.03
N ASP A 2 -7.85 -1.62 -20.01
CA ASP A 2 -7.73 -0.21 -19.62
C ASP A 2 -7.39 -0.12 -18.13
N ASN A 3 -6.37 0.68 -17.78
CA ASN A 3 -5.89 0.84 -16.40
C ASN A 3 -7.00 1.32 -15.44
N LEU A 4 -7.96 2.11 -15.95
CA LEU A 4 -9.13 2.55 -15.18
C LEU A 4 -10.06 1.38 -14.81
N SER A 5 -10.17 0.38 -15.70
CA SER A 5 -10.98 -0.81 -15.41
C SER A 5 -10.37 -1.67 -14.30
N LEU A 6 -9.04 -1.71 -14.19
CA LEU A 6 -8.34 -2.36 -13.08
C LEU A 6 -8.63 -1.62 -11.76
N ALA A 7 -8.47 -0.30 -11.73
CA ALA A 7 -8.76 0.49 -10.55
C ALA A 7 -10.20 0.31 -10.05
N LYS A 8 -11.17 0.27 -10.99
CA LYS A 8 -12.59 0.08 -10.64
C LYS A 8 -12.89 -1.27 -10.00
N LYS A 9 -12.09 -2.31 -10.28
CA LYS A 9 -12.24 -3.65 -9.69
C LYS A 9 -11.65 -3.75 -8.29
N SER A 10 -10.75 -2.83 -7.91
CA SER A 10 -10.14 -2.79 -6.59
C SER A 10 -11.19 -2.72 -5.48
N ILE A 11 -10.88 -3.36 -4.35
CA ILE A 11 -11.70 -3.36 -3.13
C ILE A 11 -12.08 -1.93 -2.70
N PHE A 12 -11.22 -0.95 -2.95
CA PHE A 12 -11.42 0.45 -2.58
C PHE A 12 -12.47 1.17 -3.43
N PHE A 13 -12.70 0.71 -4.67
CA PHE A 13 -13.56 1.42 -5.62
C PHE A 13 -14.73 0.57 -6.17
N LYS A 14 -14.69 -0.75 -6.00
CA LYS A 14 -15.70 -1.66 -6.62
C LYS A 14 -17.15 -1.41 -6.21
N LYS A 15 -17.37 -0.74 -5.07
CA LYS A 15 -18.71 -0.40 -4.58
C LYS A 15 -19.23 0.94 -5.13
N LEU A 16 -18.39 1.70 -5.85
CA LEU A 16 -18.76 2.99 -6.41
C LEU A 16 -19.51 2.82 -7.75
N SER A 17 -20.52 3.67 -7.97
CA SER A 17 -21.11 3.80 -9.31
C SER A 17 -20.08 4.37 -10.30
N PRO A 18 -20.24 4.22 -11.63
CA PRO A 18 -19.33 4.79 -12.62
C PRO A 18 -19.15 6.31 -12.47
N LEU A 19 -20.22 7.05 -12.17
CA LEU A 19 -20.19 8.50 -11.95
C LEU A 19 -19.41 8.85 -10.68
N ASP A 20 -19.64 8.10 -9.61
CA ASP A 20 -18.96 8.30 -8.34
C ASP A 20 -17.46 7.99 -8.43
N PHE A 21 -17.09 6.93 -9.17
CA PHE A 21 -15.71 6.58 -9.43
C PHE A 21 -14.97 7.71 -10.15
N ASN A 22 -15.54 8.24 -11.24
CA ASN A 22 -14.93 9.36 -11.97
C ASN A 22 -14.80 10.64 -11.11
N ALA A 23 -15.77 10.88 -10.23
CA ALA A 23 -15.72 12.01 -9.31
C ALA A 23 -14.59 11.85 -8.28
N ILE A 24 -14.41 10.65 -7.72
CA ILE A 24 -13.36 10.33 -6.75
C ILE A 24 -11.96 10.42 -7.38
N LEU A 25 -11.76 9.95 -8.60
CA LEU A 25 -10.48 10.07 -9.29
C LEU A 25 -9.99 11.52 -9.33
N ARG A 26 -10.89 12.45 -9.63
CA ARG A 26 -10.56 13.90 -9.66
C ARG A 26 -10.38 14.47 -8.26
N CYS A 27 -11.26 14.13 -7.33
CA CYS A 27 -11.24 14.63 -5.96
C CYS A 27 -9.91 14.29 -5.25
N LEU A 28 -9.44 13.06 -5.41
CA LEU A 28 -8.22 12.54 -4.78
C LEU A 28 -6.96 12.77 -5.63
N ASN A 29 -7.06 13.47 -6.76
CA ASN A 29 -5.95 13.68 -7.70
C ASN A 29 -5.27 12.35 -8.09
N ILE A 30 -6.08 11.32 -8.38
CA ILE A 30 -5.60 9.98 -8.69
C ILE A 30 -4.93 9.96 -10.07
N ARG A 31 -3.75 9.36 -10.11
CA ARG A 31 -3.00 9.04 -11.33
C ARG A 31 -2.75 7.54 -11.37
N ILE A 32 -2.77 6.94 -12.56
CA ILE A 32 -2.43 5.53 -12.73
C ILE A 32 -1.21 5.46 -13.64
N LYS A 33 -0.15 4.79 -13.18
CA LYS A 33 1.12 4.66 -13.89
C LYS A 33 1.53 3.19 -13.97
N ALA A 34 2.13 2.80 -15.10
CA ALA A 34 2.81 1.53 -15.26
C ALA A 34 4.30 1.71 -14.91
N PHE A 35 4.85 0.72 -14.23
CA PHE A 35 6.26 0.64 -13.85
C PHE A 35 6.83 -0.68 -14.36
N LYS A 36 8.07 -0.66 -14.81
CA LYS A 36 8.79 -1.85 -15.23
C LYS A 36 9.41 -2.59 -14.05
N SER A 37 9.69 -3.87 -14.23
CA SER A 37 10.46 -4.64 -13.25
C SER A 37 11.76 -3.92 -12.91
N ASN A 38 12.06 -3.84 -11.60
CA ASN A 38 13.19 -3.10 -11.00
C ASN A 38 13.16 -1.57 -11.16
N GLU A 39 12.05 -0.98 -11.62
CA GLU A 39 11.89 0.48 -11.65
C GLU A 39 11.61 0.99 -10.22
N ILE A 40 12.40 1.99 -9.78
CA ILE A 40 12.19 2.67 -8.50
C ILE A 40 11.00 3.61 -8.65
N ILE A 41 10.08 3.54 -7.69
CA ILE A 41 8.85 4.32 -7.64
C ILE A 41 9.02 5.52 -6.70
N GLU A 42 9.62 5.27 -5.53
CA GLU A 42 10.00 6.29 -4.56
C GLU A 42 11.34 5.98 -3.93
N TYR A 43 12.11 7.03 -3.65
CA TYR A 43 13.37 6.94 -2.93
C TYR A 43 13.18 7.23 -1.45
N GLU A 44 13.97 6.57 -0.61
CA GLU A 44 14.15 6.97 0.78
C GLU A 44 14.55 8.46 0.85
N GLY A 45 13.99 9.20 1.80
CA GLY A 45 14.23 10.62 1.97
C GLY A 45 13.44 11.56 1.07
N ASN A 46 12.67 11.06 0.08
CA ASN A 46 11.74 11.88 -0.67
C ASN A 46 10.55 12.32 0.22
N PRO A 47 10.00 13.55 0.00
CA PRO A 47 8.81 13.99 0.73
C PRO A 47 7.63 13.03 0.56
N ALA A 48 7.06 12.55 1.67
CA ALA A 48 5.95 11.60 1.67
C ALA A 48 4.62 12.29 1.34
N LYS A 49 4.34 12.47 0.05
CA LYS A 49 3.16 13.17 -0.48
C LYS A 49 2.10 12.26 -1.07
N ASN A 50 2.44 11.03 -1.39
CA ASN A 50 1.58 10.10 -2.13
C ASN A 50 1.39 8.78 -1.37
N ALA A 51 0.24 8.15 -1.61
CA ALA A 51 0.02 6.74 -1.31
C ALA A 51 -0.11 5.96 -2.63
N TYR A 52 0.33 4.70 -2.63
CA TYR A 52 0.47 3.84 -3.80
C TYR A 52 -0.34 2.57 -3.62
N LEU A 53 -1.37 2.37 -4.45
CA LEU A 53 -2.19 1.15 -4.46
C LEU A 53 -1.77 0.27 -5.63
N VAL A 54 -1.42 -0.97 -5.36
CA VAL A 54 -1.10 -1.95 -6.40
C VAL A 54 -2.38 -2.42 -7.09
N LEU A 55 -2.50 -2.15 -8.40
CA LEU A 55 -3.61 -2.64 -9.22
C LEU A 55 -3.27 -3.93 -9.96
N SER A 56 -1.99 -4.15 -10.30
CA SER A 56 -1.46 -5.35 -10.93
C SER A 56 0.04 -5.41 -10.71
N GLY A 57 0.61 -6.60 -10.66
CA GLY A 57 2.02 -6.82 -10.36
C GLY A 57 2.32 -6.80 -8.87
N ASN A 58 3.60 -6.62 -8.53
CA ASN A 58 4.09 -6.61 -7.15
C ASN A 58 5.12 -5.50 -6.95
N LEU A 59 5.03 -4.83 -5.80
CA LEU A 59 6.01 -3.85 -5.35
C LEU A 59 6.70 -4.38 -4.09
N ARG A 60 7.87 -3.81 -3.80
CA ARG A 60 8.63 -4.12 -2.60
C ARG A 60 9.22 -2.86 -2.01
N THR A 61 9.24 -2.79 -0.68
CA THR A 61 10.06 -1.82 0.03
C THR A 61 11.33 -2.46 0.54
N ALA A 62 12.43 -1.70 0.52
CA ALA A 62 13.73 -2.10 1.03
C ALA A 62 14.50 -0.93 1.62
N PHE A 63 15.36 -1.22 2.57
CA PHE A 63 16.51 -0.40 2.90
C PHE A 63 17.71 -0.82 2.06
N PHE A 64 18.62 0.11 1.81
CA PHE A 64 19.90 -0.21 1.20
C PHE A 64 21.01 -0.01 2.22
N ASP A 65 21.85 -1.03 2.39
CA ASP A 65 23.03 -0.92 3.23
C ASP A 65 24.10 -0.03 2.56
N VAL A 66 25.17 0.25 3.30
CA VAL A 66 26.30 1.08 2.81
C VAL A 66 27.01 0.51 1.58
N ASN A 67 26.80 -0.75 1.24
CA ASN A 67 27.34 -1.42 0.06
C ASN A 67 26.31 -1.45 -1.10
N GLY A 68 25.13 -0.88 -0.91
CA GLY A 68 24.04 -0.91 -1.90
C GLY A 68 23.28 -2.23 -1.95
N THR A 69 23.41 -3.09 -0.93
CA THR A 69 22.63 -4.34 -0.86
C THR A 69 21.22 -4.06 -0.35
N ALA A 70 20.22 -4.48 -1.11
CA ALA A 70 18.82 -4.31 -0.71
C ALA A 70 18.45 -5.26 0.44
N ILE A 71 17.96 -4.69 1.54
CA ILE A 71 17.39 -5.42 2.69
C ILE A 71 15.87 -5.29 2.58
N PRO A 72 15.15 -6.35 2.11
CA PRO A 72 13.72 -6.26 1.89
C PRO A 72 12.94 -6.13 3.19
N ILE A 73 11.96 -5.22 3.21
CA ILE A 73 11.09 -4.95 4.35
C ILE A 73 9.74 -5.62 4.16
N LYS A 74 9.05 -5.29 3.06
CA LYS A 74 7.68 -5.75 2.81
C LYS A 74 7.37 -5.83 1.32
N ASP A 75 6.60 -6.85 0.95
CA ASP A 75 6.00 -6.99 -0.38
C ASP A 75 4.57 -6.45 -0.38
N TYR A 76 4.18 -5.83 -1.49
CA TYR A 76 2.85 -5.29 -1.74
C TYR A 76 2.30 -5.89 -3.02
N SER A 77 1.20 -6.60 -2.90
CA SER A 77 0.48 -7.22 -4.01
C SER A 77 -0.85 -6.51 -4.29
N HIS A 78 -1.64 -7.06 -5.20
CA HIS A 78 -2.94 -6.50 -5.58
C HIS A 78 -3.79 -6.09 -4.37
N ASP A 79 -4.38 -4.90 -4.45
CA ASP A 79 -5.20 -4.27 -3.41
C ASP A 79 -4.47 -3.92 -2.09
N MET A 80 -3.14 -3.89 -2.08
CA MET A 80 -2.36 -3.38 -0.95
C MET A 80 -1.86 -1.96 -1.21
N PHE A 81 -1.90 -1.13 -0.16
CA PHE A 81 -1.32 0.21 -0.17
C PHE A 81 0.05 0.26 0.48
N PHE A 82 0.97 1.03 -0.15
CA PHE A 82 2.14 1.61 0.50
C PHE A 82 1.88 3.10 0.73
N GLY A 83 2.37 3.61 1.86
CA GLY A 83 2.45 5.04 2.14
C GLY A 83 1.26 5.63 2.90
N LEU A 84 0.24 4.84 3.28
CA LEU A 84 -0.87 5.34 4.11
C LEU A 84 -0.41 5.77 5.50
N GLU A 85 0.63 5.14 6.05
CA GLU A 85 1.25 5.40 7.35
C GLU A 85 1.88 6.79 7.43
N TYR A 86 2.30 7.35 6.30
CA TYR A 86 2.89 8.69 6.21
C TYR A 86 1.86 9.83 6.34
N ILE A 87 0.61 9.51 6.67
CA ILE A 87 -0.37 10.54 7.09
C ILE A 87 -0.02 11.13 8.47
N ASP A 88 0.84 10.49 9.26
CA ASP A 88 1.36 11.05 10.50
C ASP A 88 2.21 12.29 10.19
N PRO A 89 1.82 13.49 10.68
CA PRO A 89 2.53 14.74 10.40
C PRO A 89 3.96 14.77 10.97
N ASN A 90 4.30 13.86 11.88
CA ASN A 90 5.66 13.72 12.41
C ASN A 90 6.61 12.98 11.47
N ILE A 91 6.10 12.34 10.42
CA ILE A 91 6.86 11.59 9.42
C ILE A 91 6.68 12.25 8.06
N SER A 92 7.61 13.13 7.69
CA SER A 92 7.48 13.95 6.47
C SER A 92 8.17 13.37 5.23
N PHE A 93 8.95 12.28 5.39
CA PHE A 93 9.76 11.68 4.33
C PHE A 93 9.58 10.16 4.34
N TYR A 94 9.65 9.54 3.15
CA TYR A 94 9.68 8.09 3.05
C TYR A 94 10.92 7.55 3.74
N GLN A 95 10.77 6.49 4.54
CA GLN A 95 11.84 5.88 5.34
C GLN A 95 12.50 4.69 4.62
N GLU A 96 11.95 4.27 3.49
CA GLU A 96 12.42 3.17 2.67
C GLU A 96 12.22 3.46 1.18
N GLU A 97 12.98 2.79 0.31
CA GLU A 97 12.71 2.80 -1.12
C GLU A 97 11.53 1.90 -1.48
N LEU A 98 10.72 2.33 -2.44
CA LEU A 98 9.67 1.55 -3.07
C LEU A 98 10.03 1.27 -4.53
N TYR A 99 10.04 0.01 -4.95
CA TYR A 99 10.30 -0.39 -6.33
C TYR A 99 9.39 -1.54 -6.79
N ALA A 100 9.25 -1.69 -8.11
CA ALA A 100 8.49 -2.77 -8.72
C ALA A 100 9.36 -4.03 -8.83
N THR A 101 8.88 -5.19 -8.37
CA THR A 101 9.59 -6.47 -8.51
C THR A 101 9.27 -7.16 -9.84
N GLU A 102 8.22 -6.73 -10.50
CA GLU A 102 7.77 -7.15 -11.84
C GLU A 102 7.02 -5.99 -12.52
N ASP A 103 6.68 -6.13 -13.81
CA ASP A 103 5.87 -5.13 -14.52
C ASP A 103 4.55 -4.90 -13.77
N SER A 104 4.35 -3.68 -13.29
CA SER A 104 3.30 -3.35 -12.34
C SER A 104 2.47 -2.14 -12.78
N ILE A 105 1.18 -2.14 -12.42
CA ILE A 105 0.27 -1.00 -12.59
C ILE A 105 -0.12 -0.50 -11.22
N VAL A 106 0.13 0.77 -10.96
CA VAL A 106 -0.02 1.40 -9.65
C VAL A 106 -0.91 2.63 -9.74
N LEU A 107 -1.86 2.72 -8.82
CA LEU A 107 -2.64 3.92 -8.60
C LEU A 107 -1.94 4.77 -7.54
N ILE A 108 -1.74 6.05 -7.86
CA ILE A 108 -1.06 7.04 -7.02
C ILE A 108 -2.09 8.07 -6.58
N ALA A 109 -2.28 8.23 -5.28
CA ALA A 109 -3.19 9.19 -4.69
C ALA A 109 -2.42 10.20 -3.82
N ASP A 110 -2.83 11.46 -3.86
CA ASP A 110 -2.34 12.49 -2.96
C ASP A 110 -2.76 12.17 -1.51
N LEU A 111 -1.78 11.98 -0.63
CA LEU A 111 -2.00 11.52 0.74
C LEU A 111 -2.85 12.50 1.55
N ASN A 112 -2.60 13.80 1.42
CA ASN A 112 -3.39 14.81 2.11
C ASN A 112 -4.84 14.82 1.62
N LYS A 113 -5.06 14.77 0.30
CA LYS A 113 -6.41 14.71 -0.26
C LYS A 113 -7.14 13.42 0.09
N LEU A 114 -6.41 12.31 0.26
CA LEU A 114 -6.98 11.01 0.63
C LEU A 114 -7.64 11.06 2.01
N PHE A 115 -7.04 11.75 2.98
CA PHE A 115 -7.51 11.80 4.36
C PHE A 115 -8.21 13.11 4.76
N THR A 116 -8.06 14.19 4.00
CA THR A 116 -8.76 15.44 4.25
C THR A 116 -10.16 15.39 3.64
N PRO A 117 -11.24 15.58 4.42
CA PRO A 117 -12.58 15.62 3.88
C PRO A 117 -12.70 16.69 2.79
N CYS A 118 -13.31 16.33 1.65
CA CYS A 118 -13.59 17.30 0.60
C CYS A 118 -14.62 18.35 1.08
N GLU A 119 -14.61 19.55 0.49
CA GLU A 119 -15.54 20.64 0.84
C GLU A 119 -17.01 20.20 0.84
N ASN A 120 -17.37 19.30 -0.05
CA ASN A 120 -18.72 18.76 -0.19
C ASN A 120 -19.04 17.63 0.80
N ARG A 121 -18.11 17.25 1.69
CA ARG A 121 -18.25 16.14 2.67
C ARG A 121 -18.92 14.88 2.07
N CYS A 122 -18.53 14.51 0.86
CA CYS A 122 -19.24 13.50 0.10
C CYS A 122 -19.11 12.11 0.76
N PRO A 123 -20.20 11.31 0.80
CA PRO A 123 -20.19 9.98 1.40
C PRO A 123 -19.19 9.02 0.73
N ARG A 124 -18.89 9.23 -0.55
CA ARG A 124 -17.92 8.45 -1.33
C ARG A 124 -16.51 8.58 -0.78
N HIS A 125 -16.09 9.81 -0.48
CA HIS A 125 -14.78 10.09 0.11
C HIS A 125 -14.67 9.45 1.50
N GLN A 126 -15.71 9.56 2.32
CA GLN A 126 -15.75 8.90 3.63
C GLN A 126 -15.62 7.37 3.53
N ALA A 127 -16.25 6.76 2.51
CA ALA A 127 -16.11 5.33 2.27
C ALA A 127 -14.67 4.93 1.92
N ILE A 128 -13.97 5.73 1.10
CA ILE A 128 -12.55 5.48 0.78
C ILE A 128 -11.67 5.64 2.03
N ILE A 129 -11.85 6.71 2.80
CA ILE A 129 -11.12 6.90 4.07
C ILE A 129 -11.30 5.68 4.99
N LYS A 130 -12.53 5.18 5.12
CA LYS A 130 -12.80 3.98 5.93
C LYS A 130 -12.03 2.75 5.45
N GLU A 131 -12.00 2.50 4.14
CA GLU A 131 -11.22 1.38 3.59
C GLU A 131 -9.70 1.58 3.82
N CYS A 132 -9.18 2.80 3.71
CA CYS A 132 -7.77 3.10 4.04
C CYS A 132 -7.45 2.83 5.52
N ILE A 133 -8.33 3.21 6.44
CA ILE A 133 -8.19 2.92 7.88
C ILE A 133 -8.20 1.41 8.11
N MET A 134 -9.09 0.67 7.45
CA MET A 134 -9.14 -0.79 7.57
C MET A 134 -7.84 -1.44 7.04
N GLU A 135 -7.25 -0.89 5.98
CA GLU A 135 -5.97 -1.37 5.44
C GLU A 135 -4.81 -1.10 6.41
N LEU A 136 -4.74 0.09 7.00
CA LEU A 136 -3.77 0.38 8.08
C LEU A 136 -3.91 -0.60 9.25
N ALA A 137 -5.13 -0.91 9.66
CA ALA A 137 -5.39 -1.88 10.73
C ALA A 137 -4.91 -3.30 10.34
N ARG A 138 -5.18 -3.76 9.11
CA ARG A 138 -4.70 -5.05 8.60
C ARG A 138 -3.17 -5.10 8.58
N THR A 139 -2.53 -4.05 8.07
CA THR A 139 -1.07 -3.94 8.01
C THR A 139 -0.45 -3.97 9.41
N SER A 140 -1.01 -3.23 10.38
CA SER A 140 -0.56 -3.26 11.78
C SER A 140 -0.66 -4.66 12.38
N ASN A 141 -1.79 -5.35 12.17
CA ASN A 141 -1.99 -6.71 12.70
C ASN A 141 -1.03 -7.72 12.04
N SER A 142 -0.78 -7.62 10.74
CA SER A 142 0.18 -8.50 10.05
C SER A 142 1.60 -8.28 10.54
N SER A 143 1.99 -7.03 10.81
CA SER A 143 3.31 -6.70 11.36
C SER A 143 3.50 -7.26 12.77
N LYS A 144 2.49 -7.16 13.65
CA LYS A 144 2.51 -7.76 15.00
C LYS A 144 2.69 -9.29 14.93
N LYS A 145 1.99 -9.94 13.99
CA LYS A 145 2.11 -11.38 13.76
C LYS A 145 3.54 -11.75 13.35
N ARG A 146 4.12 -11.04 12.39
CA ARG A 146 5.51 -11.23 11.94
C ARG A 146 6.52 -11.04 13.07
N ILE A 147 6.37 -9.98 13.88
CA ILE A 147 7.23 -9.75 15.06
C ILE A 147 7.12 -10.93 16.04
N SER A 148 5.91 -11.40 16.31
CA SER A 148 5.69 -12.56 17.17
C SER A 148 6.34 -13.85 16.64
N GLU A 149 6.36 -14.05 15.33
CA GLU A 149 7.03 -15.19 14.67
C GLU A 149 8.56 -15.08 14.80
N LEU A 150 9.11 -13.90 14.54
CA LEU A 150 10.54 -13.63 14.64
C LEU A 150 11.06 -13.69 16.09
N GLY A 151 10.22 -13.33 17.06
CA GLY A 151 10.54 -13.33 18.48
C GLY A 151 10.67 -14.73 19.13
N GLN A 152 10.36 -15.83 18.42
CA GLN A 152 10.56 -17.17 18.95
C GLN A 152 12.05 -17.48 19.12
N GLN A 153 12.43 -18.02 20.28
CA GLN A 153 13.85 -18.27 20.59
C GLN A 153 14.46 -19.41 19.75
N LYS A 154 13.67 -20.44 19.42
CA LYS A 154 14.15 -21.61 18.67
C LYS A 154 13.64 -21.59 17.24
N THR A 155 14.48 -21.96 16.28
CA THR A 155 14.10 -22.05 14.86
C THR A 155 12.91 -22.98 14.65
N LYS A 156 12.84 -24.11 15.36
CA LYS A 156 11.71 -25.05 15.33
C LYS A 156 10.40 -24.36 15.71
N ASP A 157 10.40 -23.55 16.76
CA ASP A 157 9.20 -22.87 17.26
C ASP A 157 8.77 -21.76 16.28
N LYS A 158 9.73 -21.09 15.62
CA LYS A 158 9.46 -20.14 14.52
C LYS A 158 8.71 -20.81 13.38
N ILE A 159 9.20 -21.96 12.90
CA ILE A 159 8.59 -22.73 11.82
C ILE A 159 7.20 -23.22 12.21
N LEU A 160 7.04 -23.81 13.39
CA LEU A 160 5.74 -24.29 13.88
C LEU A 160 4.72 -23.17 13.98
N LYS A 161 5.12 -22.01 14.51
CA LYS A 161 4.23 -20.86 14.62
C LYS A 161 3.85 -20.29 13.24
N TYR A 162 4.78 -20.23 12.31
CA TYR A 162 4.50 -19.81 10.93
C TYR A 162 3.46 -20.74 10.27
N LEU A 163 3.67 -22.07 10.36
CA LEU A 163 2.75 -23.06 9.80
C LEU A 163 1.36 -22.99 10.42
N SER A 164 1.27 -22.90 11.77
CA SER A 164 -0.02 -22.80 12.46
C SER A 164 -0.81 -21.56 12.04
N ASN A 165 -0.11 -20.45 11.83
CA ASN A 165 -0.71 -19.20 11.37
C ASN A 165 -1.19 -19.27 9.89
N THR A 166 -0.52 -20.07 9.07
CA THR A 166 -0.89 -20.26 7.65
C THR A 166 -2.11 -21.19 7.51
N ILE A 167 -2.18 -22.24 8.34
CA ILE A 167 -3.28 -23.22 8.31
C ILE A 167 -4.60 -22.63 8.84
N SER A 168 -4.56 -21.65 9.76
CA SER A 168 -5.79 -21.02 10.29
C SER A 168 -6.50 -20.09 9.29
N PHE A 169 -6.03 -19.98 8.05
CA PHE A 169 -6.65 -19.21 6.96
C PHE A 169 -7.22 -20.09 5.84
N LEU A 170 -7.14 -21.42 5.97
CA LEU A 170 -7.82 -22.39 5.10
C LEU A 170 -9.09 -22.91 5.77
#